data_8f713af92807a142e013b6d9c9b6ed93
#
_entry.id   8f713af92807a142e013b6d9c9b6ed93
#
_cell.length_a   1.000
_cell.length_b   1.000
_cell.length_c   1.000
_cell.angle_alpha   90.00
_cell.angle_beta   90.00
_cell.angle_gamma   90.00
#
_symmetry.space_group_name_H-M   'P 1'
#
loop_
_entity.id
_entity.type
_entity.pdbx_description
1 polymer ?
#
loop_
_entity_poly.entity_id
_entity_poly.type
_entity_poly.pdbx_seq_one_letter_code
_entity_poly.pdbx_strand_id
1 'polypeptide(L)'
;MKRVDANLSGAVKRGKLTAKGKAVVLARVTGTLTYDAFKDADMVIEAAVERVDLKQRIFADLERVCRPDCVLSSNTSTIDLSVVAAKTQAAKRVVGAHFFSPAHVMPLLEIVRTDATDPQAREWTRVKGWRV
;
A
#
# COMPACT_ATOMS: atom_id res chain seq x y z
N MET A 1 4.07 10.98 -10.33
CA MET A 1 3.34 11.02 -11.63
C MET A 1 4.19 10.61 -12.82
N LYS A 2 5.38 11.18 -13.08
CA LYS A 2 6.21 10.82 -14.29
C LYS A 2 6.47 9.31 -14.45
N ARG A 3 6.79 8.59 -13.37
CA ARG A 3 7.07 7.13 -13.43
C ARG A 3 5.81 6.32 -13.76
N VAL A 4 4.64 6.70 -13.20
CA VAL A 4 3.35 6.06 -13.50
C VAL A 4 3.01 6.24 -14.98
N ASP A 5 3.12 7.46 -15.47
CA ASP A 5 2.88 7.77 -16.89
C ASP A 5 3.82 6.97 -17.82
N ALA A 6 5.10 6.88 -17.51
CA ALA A 6 6.08 6.12 -18.28
C ALA A 6 5.74 4.61 -18.33
N ASN A 7 5.36 4.02 -17.20
CA ASN A 7 4.97 2.60 -17.13
C ASN A 7 3.73 2.31 -17.98
N LEU A 8 2.71 3.18 -17.87
CA LEU A 8 1.49 3.06 -18.67
C LEU A 8 1.75 3.29 -20.17
N SER A 9 2.63 4.24 -20.53
CA SER A 9 3.07 4.43 -21.92
C SER A 9 3.76 3.19 -22.47
N GLY A 10 4.58 2.54 -21.67
CA GLY A 10 5.19 1.25 -22.01
C GLY A 10 4.15 0.15 -22.24
N ALA A 11 3.10 0.10 -21.42
CA ALA A 11 2.00 -0.85 -21.62
C ALA A 11 1.22 -0.58 -22.91
N VAL A 12 0.98 0.68 -23.27
CA VAL A 12 0.36 1.07 -24.53
C VAL A 12 1.23 0.64 -25.72
N LYS A 13 2.53 0.93 -25.69
CA LYS A 13 3.48 0.52 -26.76
C LYS A 13 3.50 -1.00 -26.99
N ARG A 14 3.29 -1.79 -25.93
CA ARG A 14 3.22 -3.27 -26.02
C ARG A 14 1.82 -3.81 -26.33
N GLY A 15 0.85 -2.97 -26.65
CA GLY A 15 -0.53 -3.38 -26.95
C GLY A 15 -1.32 -3.93 -25.75
N LYS A 16 -0.79 -3.81 -24.51
CA LYS A 16 -1.45 -4.28 -23.29
C LYS A 16 -2.49 -3.30 -22.75
N LEU A 17 -2.47 -2.08 -23.21
CA LEU A 17 -3.38 -1.01 -22.80
C LEU A 17 -3.66 -0.10 -24.01
N THR A 18 -4.88 0.42 -24.10
CA THR A 18 -5.21 1.45 -25.11
C THR A 18 -4.82 2.84 -24.60
N ALA A 19 -4.63 3.80 -25.51
CA ALA A 19 -4.39 5.21 -25.13
C ALA A 19 -5.53 5.77 -24.27
N LYS A 20 -6.80 5.43 -24.59
CA LYS A 20 -7.97 5.79 -23.80
C LYS A 20 -7.92 5.16 -22.40
N GLY A 21 -7.55 3.88 -22.30
CA GLY A 21 -7.36 3.17 -21.04
C GLY A 21 -6.28 3.82 -20.17
N LYS A 22 -5.14 4.23 -20.77
CA LYS A 22 -4.10 4.99 -20.08
C LYS A 22 -4.65 6.29 -19.47
N ALA A 23 -5.41 7.06 -20.24
CA ALA A 23 -6.01 8.31 -19.76
C ALA A 23 -6.95 8.07 -18.56
N VAL A 24 -7.80 7.04 -18.63
CA VAL A 24 -8.69 6.66 -17.52
C VAL A 24 -7.91 6.27 -16.26
N VAL A 25 -6.83 5.51 -16.39
CA VAL A 25 -6.00 5.13 -15.24
C VAL A 25 -5.33 6.35 -14.63
N LEU A 26 -4.73 7.22 -15.44
CA LEU A 26 -4.06 8.44 -14.94
C LEU A 26 -5.03 9.39 -14.23
N ALA A 27 -6.26 9.50 -14.67
CA ALA A 27 -7.29 10.33 -14.04
C ALA A 27 -7.68 9.84 -12.63
N ARG A 28 -7.38 8.58 -12.29
CA ARG A 28 -7.64 7.99 -10.96
C ARG A 28 -6.46 8.12 -9.99
N VAL A 29 -5.33 8.69 -10.43
CA VAL A 29 -4.13 8.82 -9.61
C VAL A 29 -3.96 10.27 -9.20
N THR A 30 -4.09 10.55 -7.92
CA THR A 30 -3.88 11.87 -7.34
C THR A 30 -2.62 11.86 -6.48
N GLY A 31 -1.74 12.84 -6.68
CA GLY A 31 -0.58 13.05 -5.81
C GLY A 31 -0.92 14.02 -4.68
N THR A 32 -0.43 13.74 -3.48
CA THR A 32 -0.56 14.63 -2.32
C THR A 32 0.78 14.77 -1.59
N LEU A 33 0.95 15.86 -0.86
CA LEU A 33 2.10 16.11 0.02
C LEU A 33 1.72 16.04 1.51
N THR A 34 0.44 15.80 1.82
CA THR A 34 -0.07 15.70 3.19
C THR A 34 -0.86 14.41 3.37
N TYR A 35 -1.03 13.96 4.63
CA TYR A 35 -1.83 12.79 4.95
C TYR A 35 -3.34 13.05 4.96
N ASP A 36 -3.80 14.30 4.91
CA ASP A 36 -5.22 14.66 4.97
C ASP A 36 -6.05 13.97 3.87
N ALA A 37 -5.42 13.73 2.71
CA ALA A 37 -6.06 13.01 1.61
C ALA A 37 -6.35 11.53 1.92
N PHE A 38 -5.81 10.97 3.00
CA PHE A 38 -5.97 9.57 3.38
C PHE A 38 -7.11 9.32 4.37
N LYS A 39 -7.80 10.39 4.83
CA LYS A 39 -8.89 10.29 5.82
C LYS A 39 -9.98 9.30 5.41
N ASP A 40 -10.28 9.20 4.12
CA ASP A 40 -11.32 8.32 3.56
C ASP A 40 -10.74 7.07 2.88
N ALA A 41 -9.43 6.81 3.05
CA ALA A 41 -8.79 5.65 2.44
C ALA A 41 -9.26 4.34 3.08
N ASP A 42 -9.52 3.35 2.26
CA ASP A 42 -9.81 1.98 2.71
C ASP A 42 -8.54 1.24 3.12
N MET A 43 -7.44 1.54 2.44
CA MET A 43 -6.12 0.95 2.67
C MET A 43 -5.01 1.94 2.36
N VAL A 44 -3.96 1.94 3.18
CA VAL A 44 -2.72 2.68 2.92
C VAL A 44 -1.57 1.69 2.81
N ILE A 45 -0.74 1.85 1.77
CA ILE A 45 0.47 1.04 1.56
C ILE A 45 1.68 1.94 1.75
N GLU A 46 2.41 1.75 2.84
CA GLU A 46 3.67 2.42 3.13
C GLU A 46 4.80 1.74 2.35
N ALA A 47 5.53 2.51 1.55
CA ALA A 47 6.68 2.06 0.75
C ALA A 47 7.83 3.08 0.79
N ALA A 48 8.05 3.69 1.96
CA ALA A 48 9.15 4.63 2.20
C ALA A 48 10.49 3.87 2.37
N VAL A 49 11.58 4.62 2.59
CA VAL A 49 12.90 4.03 2.82
C VAL A 49 12.90 3.12 4.05
N GLU A 50 13.76 2.09 4.03
CA GLU A 50 13.80 1.00 5.01
C GLU A 50 14.45 1.45 6.32
N ARG A 51 13.74 2.29 7.08
CA ARG A 51 14.14 2.84 8.38
C ARG A 51 13.01 2.71 9.39
N VAL A 52 13.28 2.01 10.47
CA VAL A 52 12.32 1.72 11.55
C VAL A 52 11.70 2.99 12.12
N ASP A 53 12.53 3.97 12.50
CA ASP A 53 12.08 5.22 13.11
C ASP A 53 11.14 6.03 12.21
N LEU A 54 11.39 6.02 10.89
CA LEU A 54 10.54 6.68 9.90
C LEU A 54 9.21 5.93 9.74
N LYS A 55 9.25 4.62 9.58
CA LYS A 55 8.03 3.81 9.43
C LYS A 55 7.13 3.93 10.66
N GLN A 56 7.68 3.87 11.87
CA GLN A 56 6.93 4.07 13.11
C GLN A 56 6.24 5.45 13.16
N ARG A 57 6.92 6.52 12.73
CA ARG A 57 6.30 7.85 12.63
C ARG A 57 5.18 7.89 11.61
N ILE A 58 5.41 7.33 10.42
CA ILE A 58 4.38 7.26 9.37
C ILE A 58 3.12 6.54 9.89
N PHE A 59 3.28 5.38 10.55
CA PHE A 59 2.14 4.63 11.07
C PHE A 59 1.41 5.36 12.19
N ALA A 60 2.10 6.06 13.07
CA ALA A 60 1.48 6.91 14.09
C ALA A 60 0.72 8.10 13.47
N ASP A 61 1.25 8.69 12.40
CA ASP A 61 0.55 9.77 11.68
C ASP A 61 -0.67 9.25 10.93
N LEU A 62 -0.58 8.11 10.25
CA LEU A 62 -1.69 7.49 9.55
C LEU A 62 -2.81 7.06 10.50
N GLU A 63 -2.48 6.56 11.69
CA GLU A 63 -3.46 6.23 12.71
C GLU A 63 -4.35 7.41 13.10
N ARG A 64 -3.75 8.60 13.18
CA ARG A 64 -4.49 9.84 13.55
C ARG A 64 -5.39 10.36 12.44
N VAL A 65 -5.05 10.09 11.19
CA VAL A 65 -5.75 10.65 10.03
C VAL A 65 -6.75 9.68 9.43
N CYS A 66 -6.38 8.40 9.31
CA CYS A 66 -7.22 7.41 8.65
C CYS A 66 -8.35 6.92 9.54
N ARG A 67 -9.45 6.51 8.90
CA ARG A 67 -10.57 5.86 9.58
C ARG A 67 -10.11 4.64 10.40
N PRO A 68 -10.83 4.29 11.48
CA PRO A 68 -10.49 3.13 12.32
C PRO A 68 -10.49 1.79 11.58
N ASP A 69 -11.25 1.66 10.49
CA ASP A 69 -11.36 0.45 9.66
C ASP A 69 -10.37 0.42 8.48
N CYS A 70 -9.61 1.50 8.26
CA CYS A 70 -8.57 1.55 7.23
C CYS A 70 -7.45 0.56 7.52
N VAL A 71 -7.12 -0.30 6.57
CA VAL A 71 -5.97 -1.21 6.68
C VAL A 71 -4.68 -0.44 6.45
N LEU A 72 -3.73 -0.57 7.36
CA LEU A 72 -2.41 0.03 7.25
C LEU A 72 -1.41 -1.06 6.86
N SER A 73 -0.75 -0.94 5.73
CA SER A 73 0.22 -1.94 5.30
C SER A 73 1.60 -1.36 5.07
N SER A 74 2.64 -2.18 5.28
CA SER A 74 4.01 -1.86 4.91
C SER A 74 4.50 -2.77 3.80
N ASN A 75 5.24 -2.20 2.85
CA ASN A 75 5.92 -2.95 1.79
C ASN A 75 7.33 -3.38 2.20
N THR A 76 7.64 -3.40 3.50
CA THR A 76 8.93 -3.90 3.99
C THR A 76 9.08 -5.39 3.70
N SER A 77 10.32 -5.80 3.35
CA SER A 77 10.69 -7.21 3.21
C SER A 77 11.48 -7.76 4.40
N THR A 78 11.98 -6.88 5.28
CA THR A 78 12.99 -7.25 6.29
C THR A 78 12.66 -6.78 7.71
N ILE A 79 11.88 -5.70 7.88
CA ILE A 79 11.55 -5.18 9.20
C ILE A 79 10.31 -5.90 9.72
N ASP A 80 10.41 -6.44 10.94
CA ASP A 80 9.28 -7.05 11.64
C ASP A 80 8.13 -6.04 11.79
N LEU A 81 6.93 -6.47 11.44
CA LEU A 81 5.73 -5.63 11.49
C LEU A 81 5.36 -5.23 12.91
N SER A 82 5.67 -6.05 13.91
CA SER A 82 5.47 -5.70 15.32
C SER A 82 6.34 -4.51 15.73
N VAL A 83 7.55 -4.43 15.18
CA VAL A 83 8.46 -3.29 15.38
C VAL A 83 7.93 -2.06 14.66
N VAL A 84 7.42 -2.19 13.44
CA VAL A 84 6.78 -1.08 12.71
C VAL A 84 5.59 -0.54 13.47
N ALA A 85 4.75 -1.42 14.01
CA ALA A 85 3.54 -1.08 14.75
C ALA A 85 3.77 -0.64 16.20
N ALA A 86 5.00 -0.70 16.73
CA ALA A 86 5.29 -0.51 18.14
C ALA A 86 4.90 0.87 18.71
N LYS A 87 4.73 1.89 17.86
CA LYS A 87 4.35 3.26 18.27
C LYS A 87 2.92 3.64 17.85
N THR A 88 2.08 2.68 17.48
CA THR A 88 0.67 2.90 17.13
C THR A 88 -0.24 1.98 17.94
N GLN A 89 -1.44 2.43 18.26
CA GLN A 89 -2.52 1.59 18.81
C GLN A 89 -3.25 0.81 17.72
N ALA A 90 -2.93 1.07 16.45
CA ALA A 90 -3.55 0.46 15.28
C ALA A 90 -2.98 -0.92 14.90
N ALA A 91 -2.20 -1.58 15.77
CA ALA A 91 -1.51 -2.85 15.48
C ALA A 91 -2.45 -3.93 14.90
N LYS A 92 -3.73 -3.95 15.33
CA LYS A 92 -4.76 -4.90 14.86
C LYS A 92 -5.05 -4.77 13.36
N ARG A 93 -4.86 -3.61 12.76
CA ARG A 93 -5.11 -3.33 11.34
C ARG A 93 -3.82 -3.18 10.51
N VAL A 94 -2.67 -3.50 11.12
CA VAL A 94 -1.37 -3.50 10.44
C VAL A 94 -1.12 -4.86 9.79
N VAL A 95 -0.71 -4.81 8.50
CA VAL A 95 -0.32 -5.99 7.71
C VAL A 95 0.94 -5.68 6.89
N GLY A 96 1.65 -6.69 6.46
CA GLY A 96 2.64 -6.57 5.39
C GLY A 96 1.98 -6.79 4.04
N ALA A 97 2.34 -5.97 3.06
CA ALA A 97 1.96 -6.14 1.67
C ALA A 97 3.21 -5.96 0.81
N HIS A 98 4.02 -7.03 0.74
CA HIS A 98 5.31 -7.01 0.07
C HIS A 98 5.17 -7.32 -1.41
N PHE A 99 5.37 -6.29 -2.23
CA PHE A 99 5.37 -6.39 -3.70
C PHE A 99 6.77 -6.72 -4.20
N PHE A 100 6.87 -7.76 -5.01
CA PHE A 100 8.12 -8.09 -5.69
C PHE A 100 8.45 -7.08 -6.77
N SER A 101 9.71 -6.71 -6.87
CA SER A 101 10.19 -5.71 -7.84
C SER A 101 10.51 -6.36 -9.19
N PRO A 102 10.11 -5.74 -10.30
CA PRO A 102 9.26 -4.56 -10.45
C PRO A 102 7.77 -4.90 -10.27
N ALA A 103 7.07 -4.22 -9.35
CA ALA A 103 5.70 -4.54 -8.96
C ALA A 103 4.67 -4.54 -10.12
N HIS A 104 4.94 -3.86 -11.23
CA HIS A 104 4.06 -3.84 -12.41
C HIS A 104 4.31 -5.02 -13.37
N VAL A 105 5.28 -5.88 -13.09
CA VAL A 105 5.66 -7.06 -13.89
C VAL A 105 5.49 -8.33 -13.08
N MET A 106 5.95 -8.31 -11.82
CA MET A 106 5.91 -9.46 -10.91
C MET A 106 4.49 -9.61 -10.34
N PRO A 107 3.84 -10.77 -10.56
CA PRO A 107 2.45 -10.96 -10.13
C PRO A 107 2.31 -11.33 -8.65
N LEU A 108 3.42 -11.66 -7.96
CA LEU A 108 3.40 -12.11 -6.58
C LEU A 108 3.30 -10.92 -5.61
N LEU A 109 2.39 -11.04 -4.67
CA LEU A 109 2.25 -10.20 -3.50
C LEU A 109 2.24 -11.10 -2.25
N GLU A 110 3.20 -10.91 -1.37
CA GLU A 110 3.21 -11.55 -0.05
C GLU A 110 2.40 -10.75 0.96
N ILE A 111 1.49 -11.41 1.62
CA ILE A 111 0.73 -10.83 2.74
C ILE A 111 1.26 -11.42 4.04
N VAL A 112 1.89 -10.56 4.83
CA VAL A 112 2.43 -10.91 6.15
C VAL A 112 1.50 -10.39 7.24
N ARG A 113 1.27 -11.21 8.26
CA ARG A 113 0.40 -10.91 9.41
C ARG A 113 1.17 -11.13 10.69
N THR A 114 0.81 -10.38 11.72
CA THR A 114 1.26 -10.62 13.09
C THR A 114 0.16 -11.31 13.90
N ASP A 115 0.47 -11.79 15.08
CA ASP A 115 -0.53 -12.35 16.00
C ASP A 115 -1.57 -11.31 16.41
N ALA A 116 -1.20 -10.02 16.40
CA ALA A 116 -2.09 -8.91 16.69
C ALA A 116 -3.07 -8.59 15.55
N THR A 117 -2.83 -9.07 14.31
CA THR A 117 -3.64 -8.71 13.14
C THR A 117 -5.06 -9.26 13.25
N ASP A 118 -6.05 -8.36 13.20
CA ASP A 118 -7.48 -8.69 13.29
C ASP A 118 -7.93 -9.56 12.11
N PRO A 119 -8.87 -10.51 12.31
CA PRO A 119 -9.47 -11.30 11.23
C PRO A 119 -10.06 -10.45 10.10
N GLN A 120 -10.66 -9.29 10.41
CA GLN A 120 -11.21 -8.38 9.41
C GLN A 120 -10.12 -7.79 8.50
N ALA A 121 -8.98 -7.41 9.06
CA ALA A 121 -7.82 -6.97 8.27
C ALA A 121 -7.26 -8.11 7.40
N ARG A 122 -7.39 -9.37 7.86
CA ARG A 122 -7.04 -10.57 7.06
C ARG A 122 -7.96 -10.74 5.86
N GLU A 123 -9.25 -10.50 6.02
CA GLU A 123 -10.24 -10.67 4.94
C GLU A 123 -10.04 -9.61 3.84
N TRP A 124 -9.71 -8.38 4.21
CA TRP A 124 -9.37 -7.33 3.26
C TRP A 124 -8.25 -7.71 2.29
N THR A 125 -7.25 -8.43 2.77
CA THR A 125 -6.12 -8.90 1.95
C THR A 125 -6.50 -10.07 1.03
N ARG A 126 -7.62 -10.78 1.30
CA ARG A 126 -8.11 -11.92 0.49
C ARG A 126 -9.11 -11.51 -0.59
N VAL A 127 -9.97 -10.52 -0.32
CA VAL A 127 -11.22 -10.29 -1.08
C VAL A 127 -11.05 -9.31 -2.26
N LYS A 128 -10.06 -8.45 -2.27
CA LYS A 128 -9.95 -7.39 -3.29
C LYS A 128 -9.15 -7.78 -4.54
N GLY A 129 -9.16 -9.06 -4.91
CA GLY A 129 -8.63 -9.49 -6.21
C GLY A 129 -7.10 -9.56 -6.32
N TRP A 130 -6.41 -9.52 -5.21
CA TRP A 130 -4.99 -9.82 -5.15
C TRP A 130 -4.82 -11.33 -5.27
N ARG A 131 -4.43 -11.81 -6.42
CA ARG A 131 -4.03 -13.22 -6.56
C ARG A 131 -2.68 -13.40 -5.85
N VAL A 132 -2.69 -14.14 -4.76
CA VAL A 132 -1.50 -14.63 -4.08
C VAL A 132 -0.96 -15.82 -4.84
#